data_72ab5ff24dcac35d790357850ea674fb
#
_entry.id   72ab5ff24dcac35d790357850ea674fb
#
_cell.length_a   1.000
_cell.length_b   1.000
_cell.length_c   1.000
_cell.angle_alpha   90.00
_cell.angle_beta   90.00
_cell.angle_gamma   90.00
#
_symmetry.space_group_name_H-M   'P 1'
#
loop_
_entity.id
_entity.type
_entity.pdbx_description
1 polymer ?
#
loop_
_entity_poly.entity_id
_entity_poly.type
_entity_poly.pdbx_seq_one_letter_code
_entity_poly.pdbx_strand_id
1 'polypeptide(L)'
;MSRIGKKPVVIPANVTVNVAEGNVVTVKGPKGELTNTFNADMIINVEGNVLTVSRPSDEANHRALHGLTRTLIANMVEGVEKGFSKELEVNGVGYRAEKKGNQLVMRLGFSHEVIMEEIPGISIEVAGNKITIRGIDKQVVGQFAAEVRGKRPPEPYKGKGIKYTTEVIRRKVGKTGGKK
;
A
#
# COMPACT_ATOMS: atom_id res chain seq x y z
N MET A 1 -7.54 7.76 -24.90
CA MET A 1 -7.96 6.37 -24.62
C MET A 1 -7.32 5.90 -23.31
N SER A 2 -8.06 5.26 -22.39
CA SER A 2 -7.49 4.68 -21.16
C SER A 2 -7.04 3.24 -21.42
N ARG A 3 -5.73 3.01 -21.60
CA ARG A 3 -5.18 1.65 -21.77
C ARG A 3 -5.43 0.78 -20.53
N ILE A 4 -5.38 1.39 -19.33
CA ILE A 4 -5.57 0.68 -18.05
C ILE A 4 -7.04 0.30 -17.87
N GLY A 5 -7.98 1.24 -18.07
CA GLY A 5 -9.40 0.99 -17.85
C GLY A 5 -9.97 -0.13 -18.74
N LYS A 6 -9.51 -0.22 -19.99
CA LYS A 6 -9.96 -1.26 -20.96
C LYS A 6 -9.38 -2.66 -20.69
N LYS A 7 -8.35 -2.76 -19.83
CA LYS A 7 -7.74 -4.07 -19.56
C LYS A 7 -8.66 -4.88 -18.64
N PRO A 8 -9.10 -6.08 -19.02
CA PRO A 8 -9.94 -6.92 -18.18
C PRO A 8 -9.22 -7.30 -16.88
N VAL A 9 -9.98 -7.56 -15.84
CA VAL A 9 -9.50 -8.11 -14.56
C VAL A 9 -9.85 -9.59 -14.54
N VAL A 10 -8.83 -10.45 -14.49
CA VAL A 10 -9.03 -11.90 -14.37
C VAL A 10 -9.29 -12.21 -12.91
N ILE A 11 -10.37 -12.93 -12.63
CA ILE A 11 -10.76 -13.40 -11.29
C ILE A 11 -10.20 -14.83 -11.14
N PRO A 12 -9.27 -15.08 -10.20
CA PRO A 12 -8.78 -16.41 -9.91
C PRO A 12 -9.90 -17.33 -9.40
N ALA A 13 -9.78 -18.63 -9.58
CA ALA A 13 -10.81 -19.62 -9.19
C ALA A 13 -11.10 -19.63 -7.67
N ASN A 14 -10.16 -19.18 -6.85
CA ASN A 14 -10.27 -19.10 -5.39
C ASN A 14 -10.81 -17.74 -4.90
N VAL A 15 -11.21 -16.85 -5.80
CA VAL A 15 -11.75 -15.52 -5.49
C VAL A 15 -13.15 -15.38 -6.04
N THR A 16 -14.06 -14.87 -5.23
CA THR A 16 -15.44 -14.56 -5.63
C THR A 16 -15.62 -13.04 -5.64
N VAL A 17 -16.22 -12.52 -6.71
CA VAL A 17 -16.55 -11.11 -6.84
C VAL A 17 -18.06 -10.97 -6.95
N ASN A 18 -18.65 -10.16 -6.10
CA ASN A 18 -20.05 -9.79 -6.14
C ASN A 18 -20.21 -8.29 -6.35
N VAL A 19 -21.06 -7.90 -7.28
CA VAL A 19 -21.39 -6.50 -7.56
C VAL A 19 -22.85 -6.28 -7.20
N ALA A 20 -23.09 -5.47 -6.18
CA ALA A 20 -24.44 -5.10 -5.72
C ALA A 20 -24.86 -3.75 -6.33
N GLU A 21 -26.11 -3.37 -6.12
CA GLU A 21 -26.66 -2.09 -6.54
C GLU A 21 -25.82 -0.91 -5.99
N GLY A 22 -25.70 0.16 -6.76
CA GLY A 22 -24.87 1.32 -6.40
C GLY A 22 -23.37 1.09 -6.56
N ASN A 23 -22.96 0.12 -7.36
CA ASN A 23 -21.55 -0.24 -7.60
C ASN A 23 -20.78 -0.59 -6.31
N VAL A 24 -21.45 -1.24 -5.37
CA VAL A 24 -20.80 -1.85 -4.21
C VAL A 24 -20.19 -3.18 -4.64
N VAL A 25 -18.87 -3.24 -4.68
CA VAL A 25 -18.13 -4.44 -5.07
C VAL A 25 -17.55 -5.10 -3.84
N THR A 26 -17.93 -6.36 -3.62
CA THR A 26 -17.39 -7.22 -2.56
C THR A 26 -16.55 -8.31 -3.19
N VAL A 27 -15.30 -8.40 -2.77
CA VAL A 27 -14.34 -9.39 -3.23
C VAL A 27 -13.93 -10.27 -2.06
N LYS A 28 -14.16 -11.57 -2.18
CA LYS A 28 -13.86 -12.56 -1.15
C LYS A 28 -12.84 -13.57 -1.66
N GLY A 29 -11.82 -13.84 -0.87
CA GLY A 29 -10.74 -14.76 -1.20
C GLY A 29 -10.15 -15.47 0.03
N PRO A 30 -9.08 -16.24 -0.15
CA PRO A 30 -8.48 -17.04 0.93
C PRO A 30 -7.90 -16.20 2.07
N LYS A 31 -7.53 -14.94 1.83
CA LYS A 31 -6.95 -14.06 2.86
C LYS A 31 -7.96 -13.16 3.56
N GLY A 32 -9.19 -13.10 3.07
CA GLY A 32 -10.25 -12.29 3.65
C GLY A 32 -11.21 -11.73 2.63
N GLU A 33 -11.94 -10.73 3.05
CA GLU A 33 -12.97 -10.07 2.25
C GLU A 33 -12.74 -8.56 2.27
N LEU A 34 -12.91 -7.93 1.10
CA LEU A 34 -12.87 -6.49 0.93
C LEU A 34 -14.16 -6.02 0.26
N THR A 35 -14.74 -4.95 0.78
CA THR A 35 -15.90 -4.28 0.18
C THR A 35 -15.56 -2.83 -0.07
N ASN A 36 -15.87 -2.34 -1.27
CA ASN A 36 -15.70 -0.94 -1.62
C ASN A 36 -16.83 -0.47 -2.52
N THR A 37 -17.19 0.81 -2.40
CA THR A 37 -18.22 1.45 -3.24
C THR A 37 -17.53 2.30 -4.30
N PHE A 38 -17.90 2.08 -5.56
CA PHE A 38 -17.37 2.81 -6.70
C PHE A 38 -18.38 3.82 -7.23
N ASN A 39 -17.89 4.74 -8.06
CA ASN A 39 -18.75 5.75 -8.66
C ASN A 39 -19.87 5.09 -9.49
N ALA A 40 -21.11 5.57 -9.30
CA ALA A 40 -22.30 5.02 -9.92
C ALA A 40 -22.31 5.13 -11.45
N ASP A 41 -21.56 6.08 -12.03
CA ASP A 41 -21.47 6.26 -13.47
C ASP A 41 -20.69 5.14 -14.17
N MET A 42 -19.88 4.40 -13.42
CA MET A 42 -19.10 3.29 -13.99
C MET A 42 -19.95 2.04 -14.13
N ILE A 43 -19.82 1.37 -15.26
CA ILE A 43 -20.51 0.11 -15.55
C ILE A 43 -19.55 -1.04 -15.30
N ILE A 44 -19.86 -1.87 -14.31
CA ILE A 44 -19.03 -3.01 -13.88
C ILE A 44 -19.76 -4.30 -14.27
N ASN A 45 -19.18 -5.07 -15.21
CA ASN A 45 -19.72 -6.33 -15.66
C ASN A 45 -18.80 -7.49 -15.26
N VAL A 46 -19.39 -8.56 -14.77
CA VAL A 46 -18.69 -9.81 -14.42
C VAL A 46 -19.22 -10.91 -15.32
N GLU A 47 -18.35 -11.47 -16.16
CA GLU A 47 -18.67 -12.56 -17.10
C GLU A 47 -17.76 -13.75 -16.79
N GLY A 48 -18.29 -14.73 -16.07
CA GLY A 48 -17.52 -15.89 -15.64
C GLY A 48 -16.36 -15.50 -14.73
N ASN A 49 -15.14 -15.66 -15.19
CA ASN A 49 -13.91 -15.34 -14.47
C ASN A 49 -13.24 -14.02 -14.91
N VAL A 50 -13.96 -13.18 -15.64
CA VAL A 50 -13.46 -11.91 -16.16
C VAL A 50 -14.36 -10.77 -15.72
N LEU A 51 -13.77 -9.74 -15.12
CA LEU A 51 -14.45 -8.50 -14.79
C LEU A 51 -13.99 -7.40 -15.76
N THR A 52 -14.94 -6.69 -16.32
CA THR A 52 -14.72 -5.54 -17.19
C THR A 52 -15.37 -4.29 -16.61
N VAL A 53 -14.70 -3.17 -16.75
CA VAL A 53 -15.23 -1.86 -16.38
C VAL A 53 -15.42 -1.05 -17.65
N SER A 54 -16.58 -0.44 -17.82
CA SER A 54 -16.85 0.48 -18.92
C SER A 54 -17.33 1.84 -18.38
N ARG A 55 -17.34 2.84 -19.26
CA ARG A 55 -17.72 4.21 -18.94
C ARG A 55 -18.79 4.70 -19.89
N PRO A 56 -19.69 5.60 -19.43
CA PRO A 56 -20.80 6.08 -20.26
C PRO A 56 -20.36 7.07 -21.35
N SER A 57 -19.28 7.84 -21.11
CA SER A 57 -18.80 8.83 -22.08
C SER A 57 -17.27 8.99 -22.06
N ASP A 58 -16.74 9.76 -23.03
CA ASP A 58 -15.31 10.08 -23.15
C ASP A 58 -14.92 11.39 -22.46
N GLU A 59 -15.73 11.89 -21.55
CA GLU A 59 -15.41 13.05 -20.72
C GLU A 59 -14.19 12.80 -19.82
N ALA A 60 -13.51 13.89 -19.46
CA ALA A 60 -12.27 13.81 -18.68
C ALA A 60 -12.44 13.07 -17.35
N ASN A 61 -13.55 13.33 -16.63
CA ASN A 61 -13.89 12.67 -15.38
C ASN A 61 -14.12 11.17 -15.57
N HIS A 62 -14.95 10.78 -16.56
CA HIS A 62 -15.23 9.36 -16.82
C HIS A 62 -13.99 8.59 -17.27
N ARG A 63 -13.07 9.24 -18.01
CA ARG A 63 -11.77 8.63 -18.36
C ARG A 63 -10.88 8.40 -17.14
N ALA A 64 -10.87 9.35 -16.20
CA ALA A 64 -10.09 9.23 -14.95
C ALA A 64 -10.68 8.12 -14.06
N LEU A 65 -11.98 8.17 -13.79
CA LEU A 65 -12.69 7.18 -12.97
C LEU A 65 -12.61 5.77 -13.54
N HIS A 66 -12.68 5.59 -14.85
CA HIS A 66 -12.57 4.30 -15.51
C HIS A 66 -11.27 3.57 -15.18
N GLY A 67 -10.14 4.26 -15.29
CA GLY A 67 -8.83 3.69 -14.96
C GLY A 67 -8.66 3.44 -13.46
N LEU A 68 -9.16 4.36 -12.64
CA LEU A 68 -9.12 4.26 -11.18
C LEU A 68 -9.94 3.05 -10.68
N THR A 69 -11.22 2.98 -11.06
CA THR A 69 -12.13 1.89 -10.66
C THR A 69 -11.57 0.52 -11.03
N ARG A 70 -11.12 0.36 -12.29
CA ARG A 70 -10.50 -0.89 -12.73
C ARG A 70 -9.28 -1.26 -11.89
N THR A 71 -8.41 -0.28 -11.57
CA THR A 71 -7.19 -0.53 -10.80
C THR A 71 -7.50 -0.90 -9.36
N LEU A 72 -8.46 -0.23 -8.73
CA LEU A 72 -8.88 -0.53 -7.36
C LEU A 72 -9.49 -1.93 -7.26
N ILE A 73 -10.37 -2.33 -8.20
CA ILE A 73 -10.93 -3.68 -8.24
C ILE A 73 -9.82 -4.73 -8.43
N ALA A 74 -8.87 -4.49 -9.35
CA ALA A 74 -7.75 -5.39 -9.53
C ALA A 74 -6.88 -5.54 -8.27
N ASN A 75 -6.66 -4.43 -7.54
CA ASN A 75 -5.97 -4.47 -6.26
C ASN A 75 -6.76 -5.26 -5.20
N MET A 76 -8.09 -5.14 -5.16
CA MET A 76 -8.91 -5.95 -4.23
C MET A 76 -8.77 -7.44 -4.55
N VAL A 77 -8.87 -7.84 -5.81
CA VAL A 77 -8.71 -9.24 -6.25
C VAL A 77 -7.33 -9.79 -5.86
N GLU A 78 -6.27 -9.05 -6.18
CA GLU A 78 -4.89 -9.44 -5.83
C GLU A 78 -4.69 -9.49 -4.31
N GLY A 79 -5.27 -8.54 -3.58
CA GLY A 79 -5.14 -8.43 -2.13
C GLY A 79 -5.77 -9.59 -1.38
N VAL A 80 -6.97 -10.02 -1.75
CA VAL A 80 -7.64 -11.17 -1.10
C VAL A 80 -7.04 -12.51 -1.51
N GLU A 81 -6.37 -12.58 -2.67
CA GLU A 81 -5.66 -13.78 -3.14
C GLU A 81 -4.27 -13.90 -2.49
N LYS A 82 -3.40 -12.91 -2.71
CA LYS A 82 -1.96 -12.94 -2.35
C LYS A 82 -1.64 -12.10 -1.14
N GLY A 83 -2.40 -11.02 -0.92
CA GLY A 83 -2.07 -9.96 0.02
C GLY A 83 -0.97 -9.04 -0.51
N PHE A 84 -0.76 -7.95 0.22
CA PHE A 84 0.29 -6.99 -0.05
C PHE A 84 1.27 -6.92 1.10
N SER A 85 2.53 -6.65 0.78
CA SER A 85 3.57 -6.39 1.76
C SER A 85 4.40 -5.17 1.37
N LYS A 86 4.83 -4.40 2.38
CA LYS A 86 5.82 -3.34 2.25
C LYS A 86 6.91 -3.55 3.27
N GLU A 87 8.15 -3.52 2.81
CA GLU A 87 9.31 -3.66 3.66
C GLU A 87 10.01 -2.32 3.84
N LEU A 88 10.28 -1.98 5.08
CA LEU A 88 11.02 -0.81 5.50
C LEU A 88 12.29 -1.24 6.21
N GLU A 89 13.32 -0.42 6.11
CA GLU A 89 14.61 -0.61 6.75
C GLU A 89 14.93 0.57 7.64
N VAL A 90 15.24 0.29 8.90
CA VAL A 90 15.63 1.28 9.89
C VAL A 90 17.15 1.38 9.93
N ASN A 91 17.69 2.51 9.49
CA ASN A 91 19.13 2.75 9.40
C ASN A 91 19.56 3.86 10.37
N GLY A 92 20.57 3.61 11.16
CA GLY A 92 21.16 4.60 12.06
C GLY A 92 21.74 3.96 13.31
N VAL A 93 22.84 4.53 13.82
CA VAL A 93 23.44 4.09 15.08
C VAL A 93 22.47 4.37 16.23
N GLY A 94 22.13 3.34 16.99
CA GLY A 94 21.17 3.43 18.10
C GLY A 94 19.69 3.41 17.68
N TYR A 95 19.38 3.35 16.37
CA TYR A 95 18.00 3.19 15.91
C TYR A 95 17.59 1.72 16.03
N ARG A 96 16.40 1.49 16.56
CA ARG A 96 15.85 0.15 16.75
C ARG A 96 14.35 0.17 16.52
N ALA A 97 13.82 -0.94 16.05
CA ALA A 97 12.39 -1.21 15.99
C ALA A 97 12.10 -2.55 16.64
N GLU A 98 11.05 -2.62 17.41
CA GLU A 98 10.59 -3.82 18.10
C GLU A 98 9.06 -3.90 18.01
N LYS A 99 8.54 -5.11 17.88
CA LYS A 99 7.10 -5.36 18.00
C LYS A 99 6.79 -5.78 19.43
N LYS A 100 5.88 -5.05 20.10
CA LYS A 100 5.38 -5.38 21.44
C LYS A 100 3.87 -5.56 21.38
N GLY A 101 3.42 -6.82 21.33
CA GLY A 101 2.01 -7.11 21.11
C GLY A 101 1.53 -6.55 19.77
N ASN A 102 0.52 -5.66 19.79
CA ASN A 102 -0.02 -4.97 18.62
C ASN A 102 0.63 -3.60 18.35
N GLN A 103 1.75 -3.30 19.00
CA GLN A 103 2.43 -2.02 18.87
C GLN A 103 3.79 -2.18 18.20
N LEU A 104 4.08 -1.30 17.27
CA LEU A 104 5.41 -1.07 16.74
C LEU A 104 6.08 0.02 17.55
N VAL A 105 7.09 -0.34 18.32
CA VAL A 105 7.88 0.58 19.16
C VAL A 105 9.21 0.87 18.48
N MET A 106 9.48 2.13 18.21
CA MET A 106 10.67 2.55 17.49
C MET A 106 11.49 3.56 18.30
N ARG A 107 12.79 3.32 18.40
CA ARG A 107 13.78 4.27 18.90
C ARG A 107 14.51 4.90 17.72
N LEU A 108 14.24 6.16 17.46
CA LEU A 108 14.66 6.86 16.25
C LEU A 108 15.54 8.10 16.54
N GLY A 109 16.23 8.09 17.69
CA GLY A 109 17.08 9.19 18.11
C GLY A 109 16.32 10.41 18.64
N PHE A 110 15.07 10.21 19.06
CA PHE A 110 14.30 11.16 19.86
C PHE A 110 14.50 10.87 21.35
N SER A 111 14.14 11.81 22.22
CA SER A 111 14.14 11.64 23.67
C SER A 111 13.07 10.67 24.19
N HIS A 112 12.12 10.28 23.33
CA HIS A 112 11.03 9.36 23.61
C HIS A 112 10.94 8.27 22.54
N GLU A 113 10.27 7.17 22.85
CA GLU A 113 9.95 6.11 21.90
C GLU A 113 8.78 6.56 21.01
N VAL A 114 8.83 6.20 19.75
CA VAL A 114 7.73 6.40 18.78
C VAL A 114 6.94 5.12 18.76
N ILE A 115 5.67 5.18 19.15
CA ILE A 115 4.77 4.03 19.21
C ILE A 115 3.71 4.19 18.14
N MET A 116 3.47 3.12 17.37
CA MET A 116 2.37 3.02 16.40
C MET A 116 1.62 1.72 16.64
N GLU A 117 0.30 1.80 16.69
CA GLU A 117 -0.58 0.62 16.86
C GLU A 117 -0.92 -0.01 15.52
N GLU A 118 -1.03 -1.34 15.51
CA GLU A 118 -1.56 -2.06 14.34
C GLU A 118 -3.01 -1.64 14.08
N ILE A 119 -3.29 -1.26 12.85
CA ILE A 119 -4.65 -0.94 12.40
C ILE A 119 -5.33 -2.25 11.95
N PRO A 120 -6.65 -2.39 12.11
CA PRO A 120 -7.38 -3.55 11.61
C PRO A 120 -7.07 -3.84 10.14
N GLY A 121 -6.77 -5.11 9.83
CA GLY A 121 -6.39 -5.53 8.47
C GLY A 121 -4.90 -5.42 8.13
N ILE A 122 -4.07 -4.96 9.09
CA ILE A 122 -2.61 -4.91 8.95
C ILE A 122 -1.97 -5.86 9.97
N SER A 123 -0.88 -6.49 9.57
CA SER A 123 0.05 -7.18 10.46
C SER A 123 1.46 -6.64 10.28
N ILE A 124 2.16 -6.46 11.39
CA ILE A 124 3.54 -5.96 11.41
C ILE A 124 4.46 -7.08 11.88
N GLU A 125 5.54 -7.28 11.16
CA GLU A 125 6.65 -8.16 11.57
C GLU A 125 7.93 -7.33 11.64
N VAL A 126 8.73 -7.55 12.68
CA VAL A 126 10.02 -6.88 12.84
C VAL A 126 11.11 -7.93 12.95
N ALA A 127 12.08 -7.86 12.05
CA ALA A 127 13.24 -8.75 12.00
C ALA A 127 14.53 -7.91 11.97
N GLY A 128 15.15 -7.72 13.11
CA GLY A 128 16.34 -6.86 13.26
C GLY A 128 16.02 -5.40 12.90
N ASN A 129 16.59 -4.92 11.81
CA ASN A 129 16.36 -3.56 11.34
C ASN A 129 15.28 -3.46 10.24
N LYS A 130 14.64 -4.57 9.88
CA LYS A 130 13.57 -4.61 8.88
C LYS A 130 12.21 -4.66 9.54
N ILE A 131 11.30 -3.83 9.02
CA ILE A 131 9.89 -3.80 9.38
C ILE A 131 9.12 -4.23 8.15
N THR A 132 8.38 -5.32 8.24
CA THR A 132 7.49 -5.82 7.18
C THR A 132 6.05 -5.57 7.58
N ILE A 133 5.33 -4.82 6.75
CA ILE A 133 3.92 -4.49 6.93
C ILE A 133 3.13 -5.28 5.91
N ARG A 134 2.18 -6.09 6.36
CA ARG A 134 1.34 -6.94 5.50
C ARG A 134 -0.13 -6.64 5.70
N GLY A 135 -0.93 -6.82 4.65
CA GLY A 135 -2.38 -6.70 4.70
C GLY A 135 -3.03 -7.07 3.38
N ILE A 136 -4.34 -7.13 3.39
CA ILE A 136 -5.15 -7.43 2.20
C ILE A 136 -5.45 -6.18 1.37
N ASP A 137 -5.53 -5.01 2.01
CA ASP A 137 -5.79 -3.74 1.33
C ASP A 137 -4.49 -3.00 1.01
N LYS A 138 -4.21 -2.83 -0.29
CA LYS A 138 -3.03 -2.13 -0.78
C LYS A 138 -2.94 -0.67 -0.32
N GLN A 139 -4.08 0.01 -0.19
CA GLN A 139 -4.12 1.40 0.22
C GLN A 139 -3.74 1.53 1.68
N VAL A 140 -4.34 0.72 2.55
CA VAL A 140 -4.08 0.72 4.00
C VAL A 140 -2.63 0.31 4.29
N VAL A 141 -2.11 -0.74 3.63
CA VAL A 141 -0.70 -1.16 3.75
C VAL A 141 0.24 -0.04 3.30
N GLY A 142 -0.07 0.61 2.16
CA GLY A 142 0.74 1.69 1.62
C GLY A 142 0.75 2.93 2.51
N GLN A 143 -0.40 3.33 3.01
CA GLN A 143 -0.57 4.47 3.91
C GLN A 143 0.17 4.24 5.22
N PHE A 144 -0.03 3.10 5.87
CA PHE A 144 0.66 2.78 7.12
C PHE A 144 2.19 2.74 6.95
N ALA A 145 2.68 2.16 5.85
CA ALA A 145 4.11 2.15 5.55
C ALA A 145 4.67 3.57 5.34
N ALA A 146 3.91 4.44 4.69
CA ALA A 146 4.30 5.84 4.51
C ALA A 146 4.33 6.61 5.84
N GLU A 147 3.39 6.35 6.73
CA GLU A 147 3.36 6.95 8.08
C GLU A 147 4.55 6.50 8.92
N VAL A 148 4.89 5.19 8.92
CA VAL A 148 6.08 4.66 9.60
C VAL A 148 7.34 5.34 9.06
N ARG A 149 7.49 5.40 7.72
CA ARG A 149 8.62 6.09 7.10
C ARG A 149 8.66 7.58 7.45
N GLY A 150 7.51 8.23 7.51
CA GLY A 150 7.35 9.66 7.85
C GLY A 150 7.79 10.02 9.26
N LYS A 151 7.81 9.06 10.21
CA LYS A 151 8.27 9.32 11.59
C LYS A 151 9.75 9.73 11.65
N ARG A 152 10.57 9.19 10.76
CA ARG A 152 11.98 9.61 10.61
C ARG A 152 12.45 9.35 9.18
N PRO A 153 12.20 10.26 8.24
CA PRO A 153 12.66 10.11 6.85
C PRO A 153 14.18 10.00 6.77
N PRO A 154 14.72 9.29 5.79
CA PRO A 154 16.17 9.15 5.64
C PRO A 154 16.81 10.48 5.29
N GLU A 155 17.89 10.84 5.98
CA GLU A 155 18.64 12.06 5.73
C GLU A 155 19.64 11.85 4.59
N PRO A 156 20.01 12.94 3.85
CA PRO A 156 20.78 12.80 2.61
C PRO A 156 22.28 12.62 2.81
N TYR A 157 22.84 12.71 4.01
CA TYR A 157 24.29 12.63 4.23
C TYR A 157 24.74 11.22 4.60
N LYS A 158 24.30 10.71 5.74
CA LYS A 158 24.63 9.35 6.23
C LYS A 158 23.55 8.32 5.92
N GLY A 159 22.35 8.78 5.50
CA GLY A 159 21.21 7.92 5.20
C GLY A 159 20.52 7.39 6.45
N LYS A 160 20.66 8.07 7.60
CA LYS A 160 19.94 7.70 8.83
C LYS A 160 18.46 7.97 8.68
N GLY A 161 17.64 7.05 9.13
CA GLY A 161 16.18 7.14 9.05
C GLY A 161 15.54 5.83 8.62
N ILE A 162 14.27 5.89 8.33
CA ILE A 162 13.47 4.77 7.82
C ILE A 162 13.27 4.97 6.33
N LYS A 163 13.66 3.99 5.54
CA LYS A 163 13.46 3.97 4.08
C LYS A 163 12.74 2.69 3.64
N TYR A 164 12.15 2.69 2.45
CA TYR A 164 11.74 1.43 1.83
C TYR A 164 12.98 0.64 1.42
N THR A 165 12.92 -0.69 1.46
CA THR A 165 14.01 -1.56 1.01
C THR A 165 14.42 -1.30 -0.43
N THR A 166 13.46 -0.92 -1.27
CA THR A 166 13.67 -0.58 -2.69
C THR A 166 14.10 0.87 -2.92
N GLU A 167 14.13 1.71 -1.87
CA GLU A 167 14.41 3.13 -1.98
C GLU A 167 15.93 3.39 -1.99
N VAL A 168 16.41 4.02 -3.03
CA VAL A 168 17.81 4.47 -3.15
C VAL A 168 17.91 5.93 -2.72
N ILE A 169 18.62 6.18 -1.61
CA ILE A 169 18.82 7.53 -1.12
C ILE A 169 20.01 8.18 -1.83
N ARG A 170 19.74 9.26 -2.59
CA ARG A 170 20.78 10.08 -3.21
C ARG A 170 21.54 10.85 -2.12
N ARG A 171 22.76 10.39 -1.82
CA ARG A 171 23.59 11.02 -0.80
C ARG A 171 24.24 12.29 -1.33
N LYS A 172 24.34 13.28 -0.45
CA LYS A 172 25.08 14.52 -0.69
C LYS A 172 26.45 14.44 0.00
N VAL A 173 27.44 15.03 -0.60
CA VAL A 173 28.76 15.24 0.03
C VAL A 173 28.59 16.37 1.05
N GLY A 174 28.92 16.10 2.33
CA GLY A 174 28.92 17.12 3.37
C GLY A 174 29.96 18.21 3.07
N LYS A 175 29.91 19.31 3.82
CA LYS A 175 30.96 20.34 3.75
C LYS A 175 32.31 19.68 4.07
N THR A 176 33.21 19.68 3.11
CA THR A 176 34.64 19.38 3.35
C THR A 176 35.14 20.47 4.28
N GLY A 177 35.61 20.11 5.46
CA GLY A 177 36.28 21.05 6.34
C GLY A 177 37.35 21.75 5.54
N GLY A 178 37.30 23.09 5.45
CA GLY A 178 38.28 23.83 4.74
C GLY A 178 39.70 23.44 5.23
N LYS A 179 40.55 22.96 4.33
CA LYS A 179 41.97 22.93 4.60
C LYS A 179 42.34 24.38 4.92
N LYS A 180 42.74 24.66 6.19
CA LYS A 180 43.54 25.84 6.49
C LYS A 180 44.89 25.69 5.78
#